data_95da7507e28150f417e073bd4bc03fd5
#
_entry.id   95da7507e28150f417e073bd4bc03fd5
#
_cell.length_a   1.000
_cell.length_b   1.000
_cell.length_c   1.000
_cell.angle_alpha   90.00
_cell.angle_beta   90.00
_cell.angle_gamma   90.00
#
_symmetry.space_group_name_H-M   'P 1'
#
loop_
_entity.id
_entity.type
_entity.pdbx_description
1 polymer ?
#
loop_
_entity_poly.entity_id
_entity_poly.type
_entity_poly.pdbx_seq_one_letter_code
_entity_poly.pdbx_strand_id
1 'polypeptide(L)'
;WGPRYDGSMVEASETLDDGSVWLVPFTPVKNNVRNFFNTGVSTRHGVTFKGGDETSDFLFSVDQTNTTGIVPKDTYNRTNVRLKGSRKYNNLTVGGNVSFYRSHANQVSEVAGRQGRPLYWNVLNTPLHIPLDQMQNWQTGQFTRNEVSFYRFYENPYFIIDTQREKNNYTEFNMLSNIDYKFTDWLTLSVNTGYTSNSADFKRQFGAFTYAFHLKDVYSEMDAYGASTANRITNGQRFNNDILLKFDKDINKDFNTKLTVGANTRLTTSNQVSVNGDNLIIPDFYNVSTRTGELGGGEYADQFRRQGVYGDFTLGFRDYLFLNVTARNDWSSTLPKDNNSFFYPGAGISFVLSDAFPGIKSDNGIDVLKATVNVTKTGNDPEVFATQGIFSAPAGFPYGSLTGLSQGSRDPDINLNPEFTLSKEVGVELSLFRSRLTFNGTYYQTNSTDQIV
;
A
#
# COMPACT_ATOMS: atom_id res chain seq x y z
N TRP A 1 22.91 -3.46 35.13
CA TRP A 1 22.32 -4.70 35.61
C TRP A 1 21.60 -4.37 36.91
N GLY A 2 20.35 -4.78 37.11
CA GLY A 2 19.58 -4.60 38.31
C GLY A 2 19.95 -5.58 39.43
N PRO A 3 19.30 -5.50 40.59
CA PRO A 3 19.50 -6.43 41.68
C PRO A 3 19.10 -7.87 41.25
N ARG A 4 19.69 -8.86 41.96
CA ARG A 4 19.37 -10.28 41.74
C ARG A 4 17.97 -10.56 42.29
N TYR A 5 17.16 -11.34 41.55
CA TYR A 5 15.88 -11.82 42.05
C TYR A 5 16.07 -12.65 43.33
N ASP A 6 15.43 -12.26 44.41
CA ASP A 6 15.57 -12.86 45.75
C ASP A 6 14.25 -13.29 46.39
N GLY A 7 13.14 -13.05 45.70
CA GLY A 7 11.80 -13.39 46.16
C GLY A 7 11.21 -12.44 47.21
N SER A 8 11.92 -11.35 47.57
CA SER A 8 11.37 -10.33 48.45
C SER A 8 10.14 -9.65 47.84
N MET A 9 9.24 -9.14 48.68
CA MET A 9 8.11 -8.35 48.16
C MET A 9 8.61 -6.95 47.80
N VAL A 10 8.30 -6.54 46.56
CA VAL A 10 8.66 -5.22 46.03
C VAL A 10 7.43 -4.49 45.53
N GLU A 11 7.47 -3.18 45.56
CA GLU A 11 6.44 -2.32 44.99
C GLU A 11 6.44 -2.47 43.45
N ALA A 12 5.28 -2.74 42.90
CA ALA A 12 5.05 -2.95 41.48
C ALA A 12 4.07 -1.93 40.86
N SER A 13 3.67 -0.96 41.65
CA SER A 13 2.91 0.21 41.22
C SER A 13 3.40 1.45 41.92
N GLU A 14 3.03 2.60 41.40
CA GLU A 14 3.06 3.84 42.19
C GLU A 14 1.94 3.81 43.23
N THR A 15 1.98 4.72 44.18
CA THR A 15 0.95 4.84 45.24
C THR A 15 -0.42 5.08 44.55
N LEU A 16 -1.38 4.26 44.90
CA LEU A 16 -2.77 4.37 44.39
C LEU A 16 -3.52 5.47 45.13
N ASP A 17 -4.70 5.87 44.65
CA ASP A 17 -5.52 6.95 45.23
C ASP A 17 -5.95 6.68 46.69
N ASP A 18 -6.00 5.43 47.12
CA ASP A 18 -6.29 5.00 48.48
C ASP A 18 -5.07 4.89 49.37
N GLY A 19 -3.89 5.29 48.86
CA GLY A 19 -2.61 5.23 49.55
C GLY A 19 -1.95 3.84 49.57
N SER A 20 -2.54 2.85 48.92
CA SER A 20 -1.96 1.51 48.79
C SER A 20 -0.94 1.44 47.65
N VAL A 21 -0.15 0.40 47.62
CA VAL A 21 0.76 0.04 46.51
C VAL A 21 0.56 -1.41 46.14
N TRP A 22 0.75 -1.71 44.87
CA TRP A 22 0.76 -3.08 44.41
C TRP A 22 2.09 -3.74 44.79
N LEU A 23 2.03 -4.83 45.53
CA LEU A 23 3.20 -5.60 45.93
C LEU A 23 3.26 -6.93 45.17
N VAL A 24 4.43 -7.25 44.60
CA VAL A 24 4.70 -8.52 43.93
C VAL A 24 5.99 -9.15 44.45
N PRO A 25 6.16 -10.48 44.41
CA PRO A 25 7.42 -11.10 44.67
C PRO A 25 8.47 -10.68 43.63
N PHE A 26 9.63 -10.29 44.03
CA PHE A 26 10.77 -10.01 43.15
C PHE A 26 11.32 -11.33 42.59
N THR A 27 10.52 -11.97 41.73
CA THR A 27 10.78 -13.26 41.12
C THR A 27 10.36 -13.21 39.65
N PRO A 28 11.17 -13.70 38.71
CA PRO A 28 10.81 -13.63 37.31
C PRO A 28 9.59 -14.54 37.01
N VAL A 29 8.56 -13.96 36.41
CA VAL A 29 7.39 -14.70 35.89
C VAL A 29 7.80 -15.45 34.66
N LYS A 30 7.64 -16.78 34.68
CA LYS A 30 8.03 -17.64 33.57
C LYS A 30 7.17 -17.34 32.31
N ASN A 31 7.85 -17.09 31.21
CA ASN A 31 7.20 -16.84 29.90
C ASN A 31 6.22 -15.65 29.90
N ASN A 32 6.42 -14.67 30.79
CA ASN A 32 5.51 -13.54 31.00
C ASN A 32 5.07 -12.86 29.70
N VAL A 33 6.03 -12.36 28.93
CA VAL A 33 5.77 -11.71 27.61
C VAL A 33 5.20 -12.71 26.60
N ARG A 34 5.70 -13.95 26.59
CA ARG A 34 5.23 -14.97 25.66
C ARG A 34 3.76 -15.33 25.89
N ASN A 35 3.34 -15.40 27.14
CA ASN A 35 1.97 -15.76 27.53
C ASN A 35 0.94 -14.67 27.21
N PHE A 36 1.38 -13.43 27.02
CA PHE A 36 0.52 -12.35 26.57
C PHE A 36 0.06 -12.57 25.11
N PHE A 37 0.93 -13.11 24.26
CA PHE A 37 0.63 -13.31 22.86
C PHE A 37 -0.02 -14.66 22.59
N ASN A 38 -1.01 -14.66 21.70
CA ASN A 38 -1.64 -15.86 21.17
C ASN A 38 -0.72 -16.58 20.16
N THR A 39 -1.07 -17.80 19.83
CA THR A 39 -0.57 -18.43 18.60
C THR A 39 -1.43 -17.95 17.43
N GLY A 40 -0.84 -17.21 16.51
CA GLY A 40 -1.52 -16.77 15.30
C GLY A 40 -1.84 -17.97 14.40
N VAL A 41 -3.06 -18.03 13.88
CA VAL A 41 -3.50 -19.10 12.97
C VAL A 41 -4.11 -18.48 11.73
N SER A 42 -3.63 -18.89 10.56
CA SER A 42 -4.22 -18.50 9.28
C SER A 42 -4.68 -19.74 8.52
N THR A 43 -5.93 -19.74 8.11
CA THR A 43 -6.51 -20.80 7.28
C THR A 43 -6.94 -20.20 5.94
N ARG A 44 -6.67 -20.92 4.86
CA ARG A 44 -7.13 -20.54 3.51
C ARG A 44 -7.81 -21.74 2.87
N HIS A 45 -9.01 -21.49 2.37
CA HIS A 45 -9.80 -22.44 1.61
C HIS A 45 -10.13 -21.84 0.25
N GLY A 46 -9.98 -22.58 -0.82
CA GLY A 46 -10.26 -22.11 -2.14
C GLY A 46 -10.71 -23.23 -3.07
N VAL A 47 -11.56 -22.87 -4.02
CA VAL A 47 -12.02 -23.74 -5.09
C VAL A 47 -11.82 -23.02 -6.40
N THR A 48 -11.26 -23.74 -7.38
CA THR A 48 -11.05 -23.23 -8.73
C THR A 48 -11.60 -24.24 -9.73
N PHE A 49 -12.47 -23.75 -10.60
CA PHE A 49 -12.95 -24.46 -11.79
C PHE A 49 -12.32 -23.81 -13.01
N LYS A 50 -11.74 -24.60 -13.88
CA LYS A 50 -11.17 -24.15 -15.14
C LYS A 50 -11.46 -25.16 -16.24
N GLY A 51 -11.64 -24.69 -17.43
CA GLY A 51 -11.84 -25.49 -18.60
C GLY A 51 -11.62 -24.71 -19.87
N GLY A 52 -11.63 -25.37 -21.00
CA GLY A 52 -11.47 -24.74 -22.29
C GLY A 52 -11.23 -25.74 -23.39
N ASP A 53 -11.22 -25.22 -24.62
CA ASP A 53 -10.87 -25.93 -25.85
C ASP A 53 -9.89 -25.06 -26.68
N GLU A 54 -9.64 -25.38 -27.93
CA GLU A 54 -8.74 -24.61 -28.82
C GLU A 54 -9.20 -23.18 -29.07
N THR A 55 -10.48 -22.88 -28.84
CA THR A 55 -11.13 -21.60 -29.16
C THR A 55 -11.58 -20.81 -27.95
N SER A 56 -11.69 -21.45 -26.77
CA SER A 56 -12.21 -20.79 -25.56
C SER A 56 -11.56 -21.32 -24.30
N ASP A 57 -11.37 -20.45 -23.32
CA ASP A 57 -10.98 -20.80 -21.97
C ASP A 57 -11.87 -20.09 -20.95
N PHE A 58 -12.04 -20.71 -19.79
CA PHE A 58 -12.64 -20.07 -18.64
C PHE A 58 -11.98 -20.51 -17.33
N LEU A 59 -12.05 -19.61 -16.35
CA LEU A 59 -11.65 -19.86 -14.97
C LEU A 59 -12.64 -19.18 -14.05
N PHE A 60 -13.14 -19.93 -13.06
CA PHE A 60 -13.86 -19.39 -11.92
C PHE A 60 -13.13 -19.82 -10.65
N SER A 61 -12.82 -18.88 -9.76
CA SER A 61 -12.12 -19.15 -8.51
C SER A 61 -12.74 -18.36 -7.36
N VAL A 62 -12.90 -19.01 -6.23
CA VAL A 62 -13.27 -18.39 -4.96
C VAL A 62 -12.28 -18.85 -3.91
N ASP A 63 -11.74 -17.92 -3.13
CA ASP A 63 -10.92 -18.23 -1.96
C ASP A 63 -11.28 -17.36 -0.76
N GLN A 64 -11.19 -17.98 0.42
CA GLN A 64 -11.44 -17.36 1.71
C GLN A 64 -10.23 -17.58 2.62
N THR A 65 -9.73 -16.50 3.20
CA THR A 65 -8.68 -16.55 4.24
C THR A 65 -9.24 -16.01 5.54
N ASN A 66 -9.01 -16.72 6.64
CA ASN A 66 -9.35 -16.29 7.98
C ASN A 66 -8.09 -16.36 8.84
N THR A 67 -7.76 -15.27 9.51
CA THR A 67 -6.57 -15.17 10.35
C THR A 67 -6.95 -14.64 11.72
N THR A 68 -6.51 -15.31 12.78
CA THR A 68 -6.40 -14.77 14.12
C THR A 68 -4.96 -14.34 14.35
N GLY A 69 -4.75 -13.10 14.82
CA GLY A 69 -3.43 -12.53 15.03
C GLY A 69 -2.71 -13.09 16.26
N ILE A 70 -1.44 -12.78 16.38
CA ILE A 70 -0.66 -13.07 17.60
C ILE A 70 -1.06 -12.12 18.75
N VAL A 71 -1.47 -10.90 18.45
CA VAL A 71 -2.07 -10.00 19.43
C VAL A 71 -3.49 -10.47 19.73
N PRO A 72 -3.87 -10.64 21.00
CA PRO A 72 -5.23 -11.05 21.36
C PRO A 72 -6.29 -10.14 20.71
N LYS A 73 -7.38 -10.75 20.22
CA LYS A 73 -8.51 -10.09 19.54
C LYS A 73 -8.20 -9.53 18.14
N ASP A 74 -6.97 -9.63 17.64
CA ASP A 74 -6.67 -9.23 16.27
C ASP A 74 -7.16 -10.29 15.28
N THR A 75 -7.88 -9.82 14.26
CA THR A 75 -8.45 -10.69 13.22
C THR A 75 -8.31 -10.06 11.84
N TYR A 76 -8.13 -10.92 10.84
CA TYR A 76 -8.15 -10.54 9.44
C TYR A 76 -8.89 -11.60 8.62
N ASN A 77 -9.86 -11.16 7.84
CA ASN A 77 -10.65 -12.00 6.95
C ASN A 77 -10.56 -11.46 5.53
N ARG A 78 -10.47 -12.34 4.54
CA ARG A 78 -10.37 -11.97 3.14
C ARG A 78 -11.14 -12.94 2.26
N THR A 79 -11.94 -12.40 1.36
CA THR A 79 -12.62 -13.16 0.29
C THR A 79 -12.18 -12.63 -1.06
N ASN A 80 -11.79 -13.53 -1.96
CA ASN A 80 -11.54 -13.23 -3.37
C ASN A 80 -12.47 -14.06 -4.23
N VAL A 81 -13.05 -13.43 -5.25
CA VAL A 81 -13.79 -14.11 -6.32
C VAL A 81 -13.19 -13.66 -7.63
N ARG A 82 -12.92 -14.60 -8.53
CA ARG A 82 -12.36 -14.29 -9.84
C ARG A 82 -13.07 -15.10 -10.93
N LEU A 83 -13.44 -14.40 -11.98
CA LEU A 83 -13.95 -14.96 -13.23
C LEU A 83 -13.07 -14.48 -14.37
N LYS A 84 -12.52 -15.38 -15.15
CA LYS A 84 -11.76 -15.08 -16.37
C LYS A 84 -12.30 -15.94 -17.48
N GLY A 85 -12.34 -15.39 -18.71
CA GLY A 85 -12.63 -16.18 -19.89
C GLY A 85 -12.13 -15.49 -21.14
N SER A 86 -11.88 -16.28 -22.17
CA SER A 86 -11.61 -15.79 -23.51
C SER A 86 -12.26 -16.67 -24.55
N ARG A 87 -12.53 -16.08 -25.71
CA ARG A 87 -13.04 -16.82 -26.88
C ARG A 87 -12.53 -16.22 -28.19
N LYS A 88 -12.11 -17.11 -29.07
CA LYS A 88 -11.66 -16.80 -30.41
C LYS A 88 -12.76 -17.12 -31.43
N TYR A 89 -13.08 -16.15 -32.26
CA TYR A 89 -14.00 -16.25 -33.39
C TYR A 89 -13.25 -15.86 -34.67
N ASN A 90 -12.73 -16.83 -35.42
CA ASN A 90 -11.88 -16.57 -36.57
C ASN A 90 -10.73 -15.58 -36.24
N ASN A 91 -10.83 -14.35 -36.72
CA ASN A 91 -9.83 -13.29 -36.52
C ASN A 91 -10.07 -12.44 -35.27
N LEU A 92 -11.20 -12.61 -34.58
CA LEU A 92 -11.55 -11.87 -33.37
C LEU A 92 -11.30 -12.72 -32.14
N THR A 93 -10.54 -12.21 -31.21
CA THR A 93 -10.41 -12.78 -29.85
C THR A 93 -10.97 -11.79 -28.85
N VAL A 94 -11.90 -12.23 -28.00
CA VAL A 94 -12.47 -11.44 -26.90
C VAL A 94 -12.15 -12.14 -25.61
N GLY A 95 -11.56 -11.41 -24.67
CA GLY A 95 -11.24 -11.91 -23.35
C GLY A 95 -11.68 -10.93 -22.26
N GLY A 96 -11.87 -11.47 -21.07
CA GLY A 96 -12.19 -10.67 -19.90
C GLY A 96 -11.77 -11.33 -18.61
N ASN A 97 -11.51 -10.50 -17.60
CA ASN A 97 -11.25 -10.93 -16.24
C ASN A 97 -11.98 -9.98 -15.29
N VAL A 98 -12.82 -10.55 -14.44
CA VAL A 98 -13.51 -9.83 -13.37
C VAL A 98 -13.05 -10.41 -12.05
N SER A 99 -12.67 -9.54 -11.13
CA SER A 99 -12.35 -9.95 -9.78
C SER A 99 -13.00 -9.05 -8.74
N PHE A 100 -13.44 -9.68 -7.67
CA PHE A 100 -13.97 -9.04 -6.49
C PHE A 100 -13.11 -9.44 -5.30
N TYR A 101 -12.67 -8.44 -4.56
CA TYR A 101 -11.89 -8.59 -3.35
C TYR A 101 -12.60 -7.89 -2.19
N ARG A 102 -12.71 -8.56 -1.07
CA ARG A 102 -13.17 -7.95 0.18
C ARG A 102 -12.29 -8.41 1.33
N SER A 103 -11.85 -7.46 2.16
CA SER A 103 -11.17 -7.78 3.41
C SER A 103 -11.78 -7.01 4.59
N HIS A 104 -11.64 -7.62 5.75
CA HIS A 104 -11.98 -7.03 7.03
C HIS A 104 -10.83 -7.26 8.00
N ALA A 105 -10.25 -6.19 8.51
CA ALA A 105 -9.24 -6.21 9.57
C ALA A 105 -9.83 -5.56 10.82
N ASN A 106 -9.60 -6.17 11.98
CA ASN A 106 -9.84 -5.58 13.28
C ASN A 106 -8.58 -5.83 14.11
N GLN A 107 -7.82 -4.80 14.38
CA GLN A 107 -6.50 -4.89 14.99
C GLN A 107 -6.29 -3.81 16.04
N VAL A 108 -5.34 -4.04 16.94
CA VAL A 108 -4.88 -2.97 17.83
C VAL A 108 -4.33 -1.82 17.00
N SER A 109 -4.59 -0.59 17.43
CA SER A 109 -4.06 0.59 16.75
C SER A 109 -2.53 0.60 16.84
N GLU A 110 -1.87 0.77 15.68
CA GLU A 110 -0.42 0.95 15.61
C GLU A 110 0.01 2.37 15.99
N VAL A 111 -0.93 3.30 16.01
CA VAL A 111 -0.67 4.65 16.49
C VAL A 111 -0.31 4.55 17.96
N ALA A 112 0.75 5.22 18.34
CA ALA A 112 1.16 5.33 19.74
C ALA A 112 -0.05 5.72 20.60
N GLY A 113 -0.28 4.99 21.68
CA GLY A 113 -1.36 5.26 22.65
C GLY A 113 -1.30 6.68 23.20
N ARG A 114 -2.22 7.02 24.08
CA ARG A 114 -2.32 8.38 24.68
C ARG A 114 -1.03 8.86 25.34
N GLN A 115 -0.22 7.92 25.85
CA GLN A 115 1.11 8.20 26.39
C GLN A 115 2.24 8.13 25.34
N GLY A 116 1.89 8.05 24.06
CA GLY A 116 2.86 8.02 22.97
C GLY A 116 3.58 6.69 22.79
N ARG A 117 3.04 5.57 23.31
CA ARG A 117 3.69 4.26 23.30
C ARG A 117 2.79 3.16 22.77
N PRO A 118 3.22 2.41 21.73
CA PRO A 118 2.43 1.33 21.16
C PRO A 118 2.38 0.12 22.10
N LEU A 119 1.44 -0.79 21.84
CA LEU A 119 1.25 -2.03 22.59
C LEU A 119 2.56 -2.81 22.79
N TYR A 120 3.31 -3.04 21.72
CA TYR A 120 4.56 -3.81 21.78
C TYR A 120 5.58 -3.18 22.71
N TRP A 121 5.67 -1.84 22.73
CA TRP A 121 6.56 -1.15 23.65
C TRP A 121 6.17 -1.43 25.10
N ASN A 122 4.87 -1.34 25.43
CA ASN A 122 4.37 -1.61 26.79
C ASN A 122 4.64 -3.06 27.20
N VAL A 123 4.36 -4.04 26.36
CA VAL A 123 4.51 -5.46 26.67
C VAL A 123 5.99 -5.87 26.78
N LEU A 124 6.82 -5.46 25.78
CA LEU A 124 8.22 -5.91 25.71
C LEU A 124 9.13 -5.25 26.74
N ASN A 125 8.77 -4.05 27.22
CA ASN A 125 9.53 -3.36 28.26
C ASN A 125 9.00 -3.62 29.69
N THR A 126 7.94 -4.42 29.84
CA THR A 126 7.46 -4.80 31.18
C THR A 126 8.50 -5.66 31.88
N PRO A 127 8.95 -5.28 33.08
CA PRO A 127 9.91 -6.06 33.88
C PRO A 127 9.40 -7.49 34.14
N LEU A 128 10.32 -8.46 34.16
CA LEU A 128 9.95 -9.88 34.26
C LEU A 128 9.20 -10.26 35.54
N HIS A 129 9.33 -9.50 36.64
CA HIS A 129 8.61 -9.73 37.88
C HIS A 129 7.20 -9.15 37.93
N ILE A 130 6.81 -8.36 36.92
CA ILE A 130 5.46 -7.80 36.80
C ILE A 130 4.58 -8.77 36.06
N PRO A 131 3.58 -9.41 36.69
CA PRO A 131 2.75 -10.46 36.06
C PRO A 131 1.73 -9.86 35.11
N LEU A 132 2.01 -9.91 33.79
CA LEU A 132 1.12 -9.38 32.75
C LEU A 132 -0.27 -10.02 32.78
N ASP A 133 -0.38 -11.31 33.08
CA ASP A 133 -1.64 -12.05 33.13
C ASP A 133 -2.61 -11.53 34.21
N GLN A 134 -2.10 -10.96 35.30
CA GLN A 134 -2.91 -10.35 36.36
C GLN A 134 -3.50 -8.99 35.96
N MET A 135 -3.00 -8.38 34.86
CA MET A 135 -3.53 -7.14 34.29
C MET A 135 -4.75 -7.34 33.38
N GLN A 136 -5.12 -8.60 33.11
CA GLN A 136 -6.16 -8.95 32.14
C GLN A 136 -7.53 -8.34 32.48
N ASN A 137 -7.88 -8.30 33.76
CA ASN A 137 -9.12 -7.70 34.22
C ASN A 137 -8.93 -6.21 34.55
N TRP A 138 -8.60 -5.41 33.54
CA TRP A 138 -8.26 -4.00 33.68
C TRP A 138 -9.39 -3.12 34.22
N GLN A 139 -10.67 -3.55 34.11
CA GLN A 139 -11.85 -2.79 34.56
C GLN A 139 -12.08 -2.88 36.08
N THR A 140 -11.75 -4.01 36.70
CA THR A 140 -12.08 -4.28 38.12
C THR A 140 -10.90 -4.87 38.91
N GLY A 141 -9.79 -5.16 38.26
CA GLY A 141 -8.58 -5.68 38.91
C GLY A 141 -7.87 -4.61 39.74
N GLN A 142 -7.31 -5.02 40.86
CA GLN A 142 -6.60 -4.08 41.78
C GLN A 142 -5.38 -3.41 41.15
N PHE A 143 -4.80 -4.03 40.10
CA PHE A 143 -3.56 -3.56 39.45
C PHE A 143 -3.79 -2.75 38.20
N THR A 144 -5.04 -2.51 37.84
CA THR A 144 -5.43 -1.93 36.56
C THR A 144 -6.32 -0.71 36.75
N ARG A 145 -6.45 -0.28 37.98
CA ARG A 145 -7.29 0.85 38.33
C ARG A 145 -6.78 2.10 37.61
N ASN A 146 -7.67 2.77 36.92
CA ASN A 146 -7.40 3.93 36.11
C ASN A 146 -6.49 3.64 34.90
N GLU A 147 -6.52 2.37 34.40
CA GLU A 147 -5.90 1.95 33.13
C GLU A 147 -4.37 2.08 33.11
N VAL A 148 -3.76 2.51 34.18
CA VAL A 148 -2.32 2.54 34.37
C VAL A 148 -1.84 1.17 34.84
N SER A 149 -0.66 0.74 34.38
CA SER A 149 -0.07 -0.50 34.81
C SER A 149 0.89 -0.29 35.98
N PHE A 150 2.02 -0.98 36.01
CA PHE A 150 2.99 -0.94 37.09
C PHE A 150 3.76 0.39 37.21
N TYR A 151 3.71 1.25 36.20
CA TYR A 151 4.45 2.53 36.20
C TYR A 151 3.73 3.56 35.32
N ARG A 152 3.79 4.83 35.70
CA ARG A 152 3.07 5.97 35.09
C ARG A 152 3.21 6.13 33.56
N PHE A 153 4.27 5.60 32.97
CA PHE A 153 4.49 5.68 31.53
C PHE A 153 4.04 4.43 30.77
N TYR A 154 3.41 3.47 31.46
CA TYR A 154 2.94 2.23 30.87
C TYR A 154 1.44 2.14 30.96
N GLU A 155 0.78 2.11 29.82
CA GLU A 155 -0.63 1.74 29.76
C GLU A 155 -0.80 0.23 29.94
N ASN A 156 -1.89 -0.18 30.57
CA ASN A 156 -2.22 -1.59 30.68
C ASN A 156 -2.40 -2.18 29.27
N PRO A 157 -1.62 -3.21 28.88
CA PRO A 157 -1.70 -3.76 27.52
C PRO A 157 -3.07 -4.38 27.19
N TYR A 158 -3.83 -4.87 28.16
CA TYR A 158 -5.18 -5.38 27.94
C TYR A 158 -6.20 -4.26 27.73
N PHE A 159 -6.04 -3.13 28.42
CA PHE A 159 -6.79 -1.91 28.12
C PHE A 159 -6.53 -1.45 26.68
N ILE A 160 -5.28 -1.45 26.23
CA ILE A 160 -4.91 -1.08 24.85
C ILE A 160 -5.62 -1.99 23.84
N ILE A 161 -5.51 -3.33 24.00
CA ILE A 161 -6.11 -4.25 23.04
C ILE A 161 -7.63 -4.23 23.03
N ASP A 162 -8.27 -3.75 24.10
CA ASP A 162 -9.73 -3.66 24.20
C ASP A 162 -10.27 -2.35 23.65
N THR A 163 -9.58 -1.25 23.90
CA THR A 163 -10.12 0.09 23.68
C THR A 163 -9.44 0.86 22.54
N GLN A 164 -8.19 0.50 22.17
CA GLN A 164 -7.46 1.17 21.11
C GLN A 164 -7.45 0.30 19.85
N ARG A 165 -8.54 0.40 19.07
CA ARG A 165 -8.79 -0.49 17.93
C ARG A 165 -8.87 0.26 16.62
N GLU A 166 -8.41 -0.40 15.56
CA GLU A 166 -8.63 -0.03 14.17
C GLU A 166 -9.40 -1.13 13.45
N LYS A 167 -10.49 -0.73 12.80
CA LYS A 167 -11.29 -1.59 11.94
C LYS A 167 -11.18 -1.05 10.52
N ASN A 168 -10.81 -1.90 9.59
CA ASN A 168 -10.68 -1.55 8.19
C ASN A 168 -11.46 -2.55 7.33
N ASN A 169 -12.48 -2.07 6.63
CA ASN A 169 -13.21 -2.82 5.61
C ASN A 169 -12.73 -2.30 4.26
N TYR A 170 -12.20 -3.16 3.43
CA TYR A 170 -11.80 -2.82 2.08
C TYR A 170 -12.52 -3.69 1.07
N THR A 171 -13.06 -3.07 0.06
CA THR A 171 -13.73 -3.75 -1.06
C THR A 171 -13.15 -3.22 -2.36
N GLU A 172 -12.84 -4.11 -3.29
CA GLU A 172 -12.34 -3.77 -4.61
C GLU A 172 -13.00 -4.63 -5.68
N PHE A 173 -13.44 -3.98 -6.74
CA PHE A 173 -13.91 -4.60 -7.96
C PHE A 173 -12.97 -4.22 -9.10
N ASN A 174 -12.46 -5.24 -9.82
CA ASN A 174 -11.63 -5.04 -11.00
C ASN A 174 -12.29 -5.73 -12.20
N MET A 175 -12.30 -5.03 -13.31
CA MET A 175 -12.70 -5.56 -14.61
C MET A 175 -11.60 -5.24 -15.62
N LEU A 176 -11.16 -6.25 -16.35
CA LEU A 176 -10.26 -6.12 -17.50
C LEU A 176 -10.96 -6.76 -18.70
N SER A 177 -10.95 -6.08 -19.82
CA SER A 177 -11.42 -6.59 -21.11
C SER A 177 -10.31 -6.42 -22.13
N ASN A 178 -10.09 -7.43 -22.94
CA ASN A 178 -9.21 -7.36 -24.09
C ASN A 178 -9.94 -7.84 -25.33
N ILE A 179 -9.79 -7.11 -26.42
CA ILE A 179 -10.33 -7.41 -27.73
C ILE A 179 -9.19 -7.32 -28.74
N ASP A 180 -8.86 -8.42 -29.38
CA ASP A 180 -7.88 -8.48 -30.46
C ASP A 180 -8.56 -8.85 -31.76
N TYR A 181 -8.31 -8.04 -32.81
CA TYR A 181 -8.79 -8.32 -34.15
C TYR A 181 -7.62 -8.38 -35.13
N LYS A 182 -7.40 -9.54 -35.74
CA LYS A 182 -6.37 -9.78 -36.74
C LYS A 182 -6.92 -9.41 -38.14
N PHE A 183 -6.44 -8.30 -38.69
CA PHE A 183 -6.75 -7.93 -40.08
C PHE A 183 -6.03 -8.83 -41.06
N THR A 184 -4.76 -9.13 -40.74
CA THR A 184 -3.88 -10.04 -41.47
C THR A 184 -3.02 -10.80 -40.46
N ASP A 185 -2.16 -11.72 -40.90
CA ASP A 185 -1.24 -12.44 -40.03
C ASP A 185 -0.20 -11.51 -39.35
N TRP A 186 0.06 -10.36 -39.94
CA TRP A 186 1.05 -9.40 -39.48
C TRP A 186 0.46 -8.10 -38.87
N LEU A 187 -0.89 -7.92 -38.93
CA LEU A 187 -1.55 -6.70 -38.44
C LEU A 187 -2.69 -7.04 -37.49
N THR A 188 -2.55 -6.59 -36.24
CA THR A 188 -3.56 -6.79 -35.18
C THR A 188 -3.94 -5.48 -34.52
N LEU A 189 -5.23 -5.21 -34.39
CA LEU A 189 -5.78 -4.18 -33.51
C LEU A 189 -6.10 -4.82 -32.17
N SER A 190 -5.59 -4.20 -31.07
CA SER A 190 -5.91 -4.60 -29.70
C SER A 190 -6.55 -3.45 -28.94
N VAL A 191 -7.63 -3.72 -28.24
CA VAL A 191 -8.26 -2.78 -27.31
C VAL A 191 -8.28 -3.41 -25.93
N ASN A 192 -7.60 -2.76 -24.98
CA ASN A 192 -7.55 -3.20 -23.58
C ASN A 192 -8.22 -2.15 -22.71
N THR A 193 -9.25 -2.55 -21.98
CA THR A 193 -9.98 -1.68 -21.06
C THR A 193 -9.92 -2.24 -19.66
N GLY A 194 -9.48 -1.43 -18.72
CA GLY A 194 -9.45 -1.72 -17.29
C GLY A 194 -10.34 -0.77 -16.50
N TYR A 195 -11.11 -1.31 -15.60
CA TYR A 195 -11.87 -0.55 -14.62
C TYR A 195 -11.64 -1.12 -13.23
N THR A 196 -11.26 -0.26 -12.28
CA THR A 196 -11.13 -0.59 -10.87
C THR A 196 -12.02 0.35 -10.07
N SER A 197 -12.79 -0.20 -9.13
CA SER A 197 -13.53 0.56 -8.13
C SER A 197 -13.20 0.01 -6.76
N ASN A 198 -12.80 0.86 -5.83
CA ASN A 198 -12.51 0.47 -4.46
C ASN A 198 -13.23 1.34 -3.44
N SER A 199 -13.51 0.76 -2.28
CA SER A 199 -14.03 1.46 -1.11
C SER A 199 -13.29 0.97 0.12
N ALA A 200 -12.79 1.91 0.92
CA ALA A 200 -12.19 1.66 2.22
C ALA A 200 -13.02 2.36 3.30
N ASP A 201 -13.52 1.59 4.26
CA ASP A 201 -14.22 2.09 5.44
C ASP A 201 -13.35 1.81 6.66
N PHE A 202 -12.82 2.88 7.23
CA PHE A 202 -11.88 2.86 8.34
C PHE A 202 -12.51 3.46 9.59
N LYS A 203 -12.41 2.74 10.71
CA LYS A 203 -12.81 3.24 12.02
C LYS A 203 -11.68 3.04 13.02
N ARG A 204 -11.30 4.12 13.69
CA ARG A 204 -10.39 4.11 14.84
C ARG A 204 -11.14 4.48 16.09
N GLN A 205 -10.79 3.86 17.20
CA GLN A 205 -11.36 4.15 18.51
C GLN A 205 -10.27 4.12 19.59
N PHE A 206 -10.40 5.03 20.57
CA PHE A 206 -9.59 5.07 21.78
C PHE A 206 -10.50 5.15 22.99
N GLY A 207 -10.21 4.35 24.03
CA GLY A 207 -10.91 4.37 25.29
C GLY A 207 -10.67 5.61 26.13
N ALA A 208 -11.57 5.93 27.01
CA ALA A 208 -11.37 6.92 28.04
C ALA A 208 -10.35 6.40 29.07
N PHE A 209 -9.59 7.33 29.65
CA PHE A 209 -8.52 7.00 30.56
C PHE A 209 -8.34 8.15 31.57
N THR A 210 -8.22 7.85 32.85
CA THR A 210 -8.07 8.83 33.91
C THR A 210 -6.82 8.55 34.71
N TYR A 211 -5.98 9.55 34.90
CA TYR A 211 -4.80 9.42 35.73
C TYR A 211 -5.18 9.29 37.22
N ALA A 212 -4.43 8.47 37.95
CA ALA A 212 -4.54 8.42 39.39
C ALA A 212 -4.16 9.79 40.00
N PHE A 213 -4.75 10.11 41.18
CA PHE A 213 -4.64 11.43 41.80
C PHE A 213 -3.20 11.89 41.96
N HIS A 214 -2.30 11.03 42.45
CA HIS A 214 -0.88 11.35 42.68
C HIS A 214 -0.07 11.58 41.39
N LEU A 215 -0.59 11.14 40.21
CA LEU A 215 0.06 11.38 38.92
C LEU A 215 -0.35 12.73 38.31
N LYS A 216 -1.42 13.34 38.79
CA LYS A 216 -1.93 14.63 38.30
C LYS A 216 -0.93 15.75 38.49
N ASP A 217 -0.21 15.75 39.58
CA ASP A 217 0.83 16.75 39.88
C ASP A 217 2.02 16.67 38.92
N VAL A 218 2.28 15.50 38.37
CA VAL A 218 3.39 15.25 37.43
C VAL A 218 3.03 15.58 35.99
N TYR A 219 1.74 15.42 35.65
CA TYR A 219 1.18 15.70 34.30
C TYR A 219 0.25 16.91 34.36
N SER A 220 0.64 17.98 34.99
CA SER A 220 -0.10 19.17 35.40
C SER A 220 -1.17 19.76 34.47
N GLU A 221 -1.36 19.23 33.28
CA GLU A 221 -2.29 19.77 32.30
C GLU A 221 -3.47 18.87 31.94
N MET A 222 -3.45 17.58 32.31
CA MET A 222 -4.53 16.65 31.94
C MET A 222 -4.86 15.65 33.05
N ASP A 223 -6.03 15.79 33.63
CA ASP A 223 -6.57 14.85 34.62
C ASP A 223 -7.08 13.55 34.00
N ALA A 224 -7.50 13.60 32.75
CA ALA A 224 -8.10 12.47 32.04
C ALA A 224 -8.05 12.67 30.52
N TYR A 225 -8.08 11.57 29.80
CA TYR A 225 -8.37 11.55 28.36
C TYR A 225 -9.77 11.01 28.15
N GLY A 226 -10.62 11.75 27.46
CA GLY A 226 -11.93 11.29 27.01
C GLY A 226 -11.80 10.21 25.93
N ALA A 227 -12.79 9.33 25.82
CA ALA A 227 -12.86 8.41 24.70
C ALA A 227 -13.00 9.18 23.38
N SER A 228 -12.45 8.63 22.31
CA SER A 228 -12.52 9.26 20.99
C SER A 228 -12.76 8.24 19.88
N THR A 229 -13.32 8.71 18.76
CA THR A 229 -13.50 7.90 17.56
C THR A 229 -13.28 8.72 16.29
N ALA A 230 -12.70 8.09 15.28
CA ALA A 230 -12.55 8.65 13.94
C ALA A 230 -13.05 7.65 12.91
N ASN A 231 -13.88 8.11 11.98
CA ASN A 231 -14.36 7.32 10.86
C ASN A 231 -13.93 7.99 9.55
N ARG A 232 -13.56 7.19 8.55
CA ARG A 232 -13.16 7.66 7.24
C ARG A 232 -13.64 6.70 6.18
N ILE A 233 -14.32 7.21 5.17
CA ILE A 233 -14.71 6.46 3.98
C ILE A 233 -13.95 7.06 2.81
N THR A 234 -13.24 6.22 2.07
CA THR A 234 -12.52 6.60 0.85
C THR A 234 -13.02 5.73 -0.29
N ASN A 235 -13.50 6.36 -1.36
CA ASN A 235 -13.93 5.71 -2.58
C ASN A 235 -13.02 6.12 -3.73
N GLY A 236 -12.47 5.14 -4.43
CA GLY A 236 -11.60 5.35 -5.57
C GLY A 236 -12.15 4.66 -6.83
N GLN A 237 -11.95 5.29 -7.98
CA GLN A 237 -12.24 4.69 -9.28
C GLN A 237 -11.08 4.96 -10.22
N ARG A 238 -10.74 3.97 -11.03
CA ARG A 238 -9.75 4.09 -12.10
C ARG A 238 -10.28 3.47 -13.36
N PHE A 239 -10.28 4.24 -14.42
CA PHE A 239 -10.51 3.78 -15.77
C PHE A 239 -9.23 3.90 -16.57
N ASN A 240 -8.85 2.85 -17.28
CA ASN A 240 -7.68 2.82 -18.15
C ASN A 240 -8.06 2.15 -19.46
N ASN A 241 -7.71 2.77 -20.59
CA ASN A 241 -8.00 2.23 -21.91
C ASN A 241 -6.78 2.39 -22.81
N ASP A 242 -6.37 1.30 -23.46
CA ASP A 242 -5.30 1.25 -24.44
C ASP A 242 -5.85 0.75 -25.78
N ILE A 243 -5.58 1.49 -26.83
CA ILE A 243 -5.84 1.09 -28.21
C ILE A 243 -4.49 0.93 -28.90
N LEU A 244 -4.22 -0.24 -29.44
CA LEU A 244 -2.93 -0.64 -29.99
C LEU A 244 -3.07 -1.17 -31.39
N LEU A 245 -2.27 -0.66 -32.30
CA LEU A 245 -2.09 -1.25 -33.61
C LEU A 245 -0.70 -1.91 -33.66
N LYS A 246 -0.69 -3.23 -33.83
CA LYS A 246 0.50 -4.08 -33.77
C LYS A 246 0.82 -4.63 -35.15
N PHE A 247 2.03 -4.37 -35.61
CA PHE A 247 2.65 -4.92 -36.80
C PHE A 247 3.74 -5.91 -36.37
N ASP A 248 3.72 -7.12 -36.91
CA ASP A 248 4.75 -8.14 -36.69
C ASP A 248 4.98 -8.87 -38.02
N LYS A 249 6.12 -8.61 -38.66
CA LYS A 249 6.37 -9.11 -40.00
C LYS A 249 7.87 -9.36 -40.27
N ASP A 250 8.15 -10.50 -40.84
CA ASP A 250 9.43 -10.75 -41.47
C ASP A 250 9.49 -10.02 -42.81
N ILE A 251 10.45 -9.08 -42.95
CA ILE A 251 10.66 -8.34 -44.20
C ILE A 251 11.33 -9.25 -45.21
N ASN A 252 12.30 -10.03 -44.76
CA ASN A 252 13.01 -11.04 -45.53
C ASN A 252 13.67 -12.05 -44.57
N LYS A 253 14.54 -12.93 -45.09
CA LYS A 253 15.23 -13.97 -44.27
C LYS A 253 16.16 -13.43 -43.21
N ASP A 254 16.63 -12.19 -43.36
CA ASP A 254 17.59 -11.57 -42.50
C ASP A 254 16.97 -10.54 -41.55
N PHE A 255 15.80 -9.98 -41.89
CA PHE A 255 15.17 -8.90 -41.12
C PHE A 255 13.73 -9.24 -40.72
N ASN A 256 13.49 -9.15 -39.42
CA ASN A 256 12.16 -9.11 -38.81
C ASN A 256 11.87 -7.74 -38.21
N THR A 257 10.60 -7.35 -38.19
CA THR A 257 10.19 -6.05 -37.62
C THR A 257 8.92 -6.18 -36.80
N LYS A 258 8.89 -5.49 -35.66
CA LYS A 258 7.72 -5.32 -34.81
C LYS A 258 7.51 -3.83 -34.57
N LEU A 259 6.31 -3.36 -34.79
CA LEU A 259 5.91 -2.00 -34.48
C LEU A 259 4.59 -2.02 -33.75
N THR A 260 4.54 -1.42 -32.58
CA THR A 260 3.32 -1.12 -31.86
C THR A 260 3.10 0.38 -31.83
N VAL A 261 1.96 0.85 -32.30
CA VAL A 261 1.52 2.23 -32.12
C VAL A 261 0.30 2.20 -31.20
N GLY A 262 0.31 3.00 -30.15
CA GLY A 262 -0.73 2.97 -29.14
C GLY A 262 -1.21 4.35 -28.69
N ALA A 263 -2.46 4.39 -28.24
CA ALA A 263 -3.04 5.51 -27.52
C ALA A 263 -3.58 5.01 -26.18
N ASN A 264 -3.28 5.75 -25.11
CA ASN A 264 -3.71 5.44 -23.75
C ASN A 264 -4.54 6.58 -23.16
N THR A 265 -5.58 6.23 -22.40
CA THR A 265 -6.32 7.17 -21.57
C THR A 265 -6.49 6.60 -20.19
N ARG A 266 -6.11 7.37 -19.17
CA ARG A 266 -6.30 7.04 -17.75
C ARG A 266 -7.10 8.14 -17.07
N LEU A 267 -8.14 7.75 -16.34
CA LEU A 267 -8.90 8.59 -15.44
C LEU A 267 -8.89 7.96 -14.05
N THR A 268 -8.54 8.73 -13.05
CA THR A 268 -8.60 8.32 -11.64
C THR A 268 -9.40 9.35 -10.88
N THR A 269 -10.31 8.91 -10.02
CA THR A 269 -11.07 9.77 -9.09
C THR A 269 -10.92 9.21 -7.69
N SER A 270 -10.84 10.08 -6.71
CA SER A 270 -10.82 9.73 -5.29
C SER A 270 -11.72 10.69 -4.53
N ASN A 271 -12.57 10.14 -3.66
CA ASN A 271 -13.41 10.91 -2.77
C ASN A 271 -13.25 10.35 -1.35
N GLN A 272 -13.00 11.23 -0.41
CA GLN A 272 -12.86 10.87 1.00
C GLN A 272 -13.74 11.77 1.85
N VAL A 273 -14.46 11.15 2.78
CA VAL A 273 -15.18 11.82 3.87
C VAL A 273 -14.64 11.28 5.18
N SER A 274 -14.33 12.16 6.10
CA SER A 274 -13.89 11.80 7.45
C SER A 274 -14.67 12.57 8.50
N VAL A 275 -14.93 11.91 9.64
CA VAL A 275 -15.51 12.52 10.83
C VAL A 275 -14.80 11.99 12.07
N ASN A 276 -14.55 12.87 13.02
CA ASN A 276 -13.98 12.47 14.30
C ASN A 276 -14.65 13.22 15.46
N GLY A 277 -14.67 12.59 16.60
CA GLY A 277 -15.22 13.16 17.83
C GLY A 277 -14.41 12.72 19.04
N ASP A 278 -14.12 13.67 19.89
CA ASP A 278 -13.40 13.49 21.13
C ASP A 278 -14.31 13.66 22.34
N ASN A 279 -13.84 13.23 23.51
CA ASN A 279 -14.54 13.34 24.78
C ASN A 279 -15.97 12.76 24.73
N LEU A 280 -16.08 11.51 24.29
CA LEU A 280 -17.36 10.82 24.21
C LEU A 280 -17.95 10.64 25.61
N ILE A 281 -19.21 11.03 25.81
CA ILE A 281 -19.90 10.96 27.12
C ILE A 281 -20.22 9.53 27.56
N ILE A 282 -20.22 8.58 26.63
CA ILE A 282 -20.40 7.14 26.89
C ILE A 282 -19.08 6.45 26.49
N PRO A 283 -18.19 6.10 27.43
CA PRO A 283 -16.82 5.70 27.15
C PRO A 283 -16.67 4.51 26.20
N ASP A 284 -17.51 3.49 26.33
CA ASP A 284 -17.43 2.26 25.53
C ASP A 284 -18.33 2.28 24.27
N PHE A 285 -18.99 3.41 24.01
CA PHE A 285 -19.85 3.61 22.85
C PHE A 285 -19.20 4.59 21.87
N TYR A 286 -18.36 4.06 20.98
CA TYR A 286 -17.57 4.83 20.01
C TYR A 286 -18.41 5.35 18.84
N ASN A 287 -19.18 6.38 19.11
CA ASN A 287 -20.03 7.07 18.14
C ASN A 287 -19.83 8.58 18.24
N VAL A 288 -19.54 9.23 17.10
CA VAL A 288 -19.29 10.68 17.02
C VAL A 288 -20.47 11.53 17.55
N SER A 289 -21.69 10.98 17.57
CA SER A 289 -22.87 11.67 18.11
C SER A 289 -22.82 11.87 19.63
N THR A 290 -21.98 11.12 20.35
CA THR A 290 -21.83 11.21 21.82
C THR A 290 -20.65 12.11 22.23
N ARG A 291 -20.01 12.82 21.32
CA ARG A 291 -18.95 13.77 21.63
C ARG A 291 -19.45 14.98 22.40
N THR A 292 -18.59 15.62 23.17
CA THR A 292 -18.90 16.87 23.89
C THR A 292 -18.34 18.12 23.23
N GLY A 293 -17.47 17.98 22.24
CA GLY A 293 -16.87 19.10 21.49
C GLY A 293 -17.42 19.22 20.08
N GLU A 294 -16.79 20.10 19.30
CA GLU A 294 -17.09 20.27 17.89
C GLU A 294 -16.81 18.98 17.11
N LEU A 295 -17.57 18.75 16.06
CA LEU A 295 -17.32 17.64 15.15
C LEU A 295 -16.11 17.98 14.29
N GLY A 296 -15.06 17.16 14.41
CA GLY A 296 -13.93 17.24 13.49
C GLY A 296 -14.18 16.44 12.21
N GLY A 297 -13.38 16.72 11.20
CA GLY A 297 -13.41 15.97 9.93
C GLY A 297 -13.40 16.89 8.72
N GLY A 298 -13.66 16.31 7.56
CA GLY A 298 -13.67 17.05 6.29
C GLY A 298 -13.91 16.14 5.11
N GLU A 299 -14.00 16.79 3.95
CA GLU A 299 -14.13 16.15 2.65
C GLU A 299 -12.91 16.47 1.80
N TYR A 300 -12.49 15.48 1.01
CA TYR A 300 -11.45 15.62 0.01
C TYR A 300 -11.89 14.88 -1.25
N ALA A 301 -11.74 15.55 -2.39
CA ALA A 301 -12.03 14.96 -3.68
C ALA A 301 -10.97 15.37 -4.69
N ASP A 302 -10.50 14.43 -5.47
CA ASP A 302 -9.58 14.69 -6.56
C ASP A 302 -9.96 13.93 -7.84
N GLN A 303 -9.50 14.46 -8.96
CA GLN A 303 -9.59 13.83 -10.25
C GLN A 303 -8.29 14.03 -11.03
N PHE A 304 -7.75 12.94 -11.52
CA PHE A 304 -6.56 12.90 -12.34
C PHE A 304 -6.87 12.31 -13.71
N ARG A 305 -6.42 12.97 -14.77
CA ARG A 305 -6.52 12.48 -16.15
C ARG A 305 -5.17 12.54 -16.84
N ARG A 306 -4.79 11.43 -17.48
CA ARG A 306 -3.64 11.37 -18.37
C ARG A 306 -4.06 10.75 -19.69
N GLN A 307 -3.57 11.32 -20.80
CA GLN A 307 -3.69 10.77 -22.14
C GLN A 307 -2.30 10.67 -22.73
N GLY A 308 -2.06 9.63 -23.54
CA GLY A 308 -0.76 9.44 -24.15
C GLY A 308 -0.86 8.77 -25.50
N VAL A 309 0.07 9.08 -26.37
CA VAL A 309 0.34 8.36 -27.60
C VAL A 309 1.77 7.85 -27.58
N TYR A 310 2.00 6.66 -28.10
CA TYR A 310 3.30 6.04 -28.04
C TYR A 310 3.56 5.08 -29.20
N GLY A 311 4.85 4.87 -29.48
CA GLY A 311 5.31 3.88 -30.42
C GLY A 311 6.45 3.06 -29.82
N ASP A 312 6.48 1.79 -30.17
CA ASP A 312 7.56 0.84 -29.87
C ASP A 312 7.92 0.12 -31.17
N PHE A 313 9.15 0.31 -31.63
CA PHE A 313 9.67 -0.28 -32.86
C PHE A 313 10.87 -1.17 -32.54
N THR A 314 10.82 -2.42 -33.00
CA THR A 314 11.94 -3.35 -32.92
C THR A 314 12.30 -3.84 -34.31
N LEU A 315 13.57 -3.73 -34.68
CA LEU A 315 14.15 -4.31 -35.86
C LEU A 315 15.15 -5.40 -35.46
N GLY A 316 14.89 -6.63 -35.85
CA GLY A 316 15.77 -7.78 -35.66
C GLY A 316 16.55 -8.10 -36.93
N PHE A 317 17.85 -8.37 -36.83
CA PHE A 317 18.71 -8.85 -37.89
C PHE A 317 19.23 -10.24 -37.55
N ARG A 318 18.89 -11.26 -38.35
CA ARG A 318 19.30 -12.67 -38.21
C ARG A 318 19.18 -13.23 -36.80
N ASP A 319 18.18 -12.78 -36.05
CA ASP A 319 17.88 -13.19 -34.67
C ASP A 319 19.00 -13.00 -33.62
N TYR A 320 20.10 -12.31 -34.00
CA TYR A 320 21.19 -12.03 -33.07
C TYR A 320 21.43 -10.53 -32.80
N LEU A 321 20.98 -9.61 -33.65
CA LEU A 321 21.09 -8.18 -33.40
C LEU A 321 19.71 -7.52 -33.45
N PHE A 322 19.36 -6.80 -32.39
CA PHE A 322 18.07 -6.14 -32.28
C PHE A 322 18.28 -4.66 -31.93
N LEU A 323 17.60 -3.80 -32.67
CA LEU A 323 17.45 -2.38 -32.37
C LEU A 323 16.00 -2.17 -31.88
N ASN A 324 15.85 -1.60 -30.68
CA ASN A 324 14.54 -1.15 -30.15
C ASN A 324 14.54 0.37 -30.06
N VAL A 325 13.47 1.01 -30.50
CA VAL A 325 13.24 2.45 -30.39
C VAL A 325 11.85 2.68 -29.86
N THR A 326 11.73 3.44 -28.78
CA THR A 326 10.46 3.82 -28.17
C THR A 326 10.30 5.33 -28.16
N ALA A 327 9.09 5.80 -28.29
CA ALA A 327 8.74 7.20 -28.14
C ALA A 327 7.37 7.33 -27.54
N ARG A 328 7.18 8.25 -26.58
CA ARG A 328 5.89 8.53 -25.97
C ARG A 328 5.73 10.02 -25.72
N ASN A 329 4.52 10.50 -25.94
CA ASN A 329 4.07 11.80 -25.51
C ASN A 329 2.84 11.66 -24.63
N ASP A 330 2.88 12.25 -23.43
CA ASP A 330 1.76 12.30 -22.50
C ASP A 330 1.24 13.73 -22.32
N TRP A 331 -0.04 13.82 -22.01
CA TRP A 331 -0.74 15.04 -21.57
C TRP A 331 -1.36 14.75 -20.21
N SER A 332 -1.00 15.56 -19.20
CA SER A 332 -1.47 15.39 -17.82
C SER A 332 -2.33 16.58 -17.38
N SER A 333 -3.41 16.27 -16.66
CA SER A 333 -4.28 17.30 -16.05
C SER A 333 -3.69 17.96 -14.81
N THR A 334 -2.57 17.44 -14.28
CA THR A 334 -1.92 17.98 -13.09
C THR A 334 -0.87 19.03 -13.38
N LEU A 335 -0.55 19.22 -14.66
CA LEU A 335 0.35 20.24 -15.16
C LEU A 335 -0.40 21.46 -15.71
N PRO A 336 0.22 22.65 -15.72
CA PRO A 336 -0.33 23.84 -16.36
C PRO A 336 -0.62 23.58 -17.83
N LYS A 337 -1.67 24.22 -18.37
CA LYS A 337 -2.13 23.98 -19.75
C LYS A 337 -1.02 24.15 -20.80
N ASP A 338 -0.11 25.09 -20.58
CA ASP A 338 0.98 25.39 -21.49
C ASP A 338 2.15 24.39 -21.41
N ASN A 339 2.26 23.64 -20.28
CA ASN A 339 3.33 22.67 -20.01
C ASN A 339 2.80 21.25 -19.79
N ASN A 340 1.53 20.97 -20.12
CA ASN A 340 0.91 19.69 -19.82
C ASN A 340 1.32 18.54 -20.75
N SER A 341 2.02 18.87 -21.83
CA SER A 341 2.50 17.88 -22.83
C SER A 341 3.98 17.64 -22.65
N PHE A 342 4.38 16.38 -22.56
CA PHE A 342 5.77 15.99 -22.38
C PHE A 342 6.13 14.75 -23.18
N PHE A 343 7.23 14.88 -23.92
CA PHE A 343 7.75 13.85 -24.82
C PHE A 343 9.01 13.19 -24.23
N TYR A 344 9.08 11.86 -24.36
CA TYR A 344 10.22 11.11 -23.87
C TYR A 344 10.52 9.88 -24.76
N PRO A 345 11.72 9.85 -25.37
CA PRO A 345 12.20 8.76 -26.21
C PRO A 345 13.04 7.75 -25.44
N GLY A 346 13.19 6.57 -26.03
CA GLY A 346 14.16 5.56 -25.63
C GLY A 346 14.74 4.83 -26.82
N ALA A 347 15.97 4.33 -26.70
CA ALA A 347 16.60 3.48 -27.68
C ALA A 347 17.45 2.41 -26.99
N GLY A 348 17.48 1.21 -27.56
CA GLY A 348 18.27 0.10 -27.07
C GLY A 348 18.79 -0.80 -28.17
N ILE A 349 19.95 -1.37 -27.94
CA ILE A 349 20.55 -2.39 -28.80
C ILE A 349 20.77 -3.65 -27.96
N SER A 350 20.39 -4.80 -28.51
CA SER A 350 20.67 -6.13 -27.95
C SER A 350 21.42 -6.95 -28.97
N PHE A 351 22.56 -7.50 -28.55
CA PHE A 351 23.43 -8.29 -29.41
C PHE A 351 23.71 -9.66 -28.77
N VAL A 352 23.20 -10.73 -29.42
CA VAL A 352 23.46 -12.12 -29.00
C VAL A 352 24.73 -12.59 -29.72
N LEU A 353 25.90 -12.36 -29.09
CA LEU A 353 27.19 -12.66 -29.65
C LEU A 353 27.38 -14.15 -29.94
N SER A 354 26.81 -15.01 -29.07
CA SER A 354 26.87 -16.46 -29.25
C SER A 354 26.16 -16.93 -30.53
N ASP A 355 25.14 -16.20 -30.98
CA ASP A 355 24.42 -16.56 -32.21
C ASP A 355 25.05 -15.91 -33.46
N ALA A 356 25.65 -14.70 -33.29
CA ALA A 356 26.41 -14.04 -34.34
C ALA A 356 27.71 -14.77 -34.67
N PHE A 357 28.33 -15.39 -33.66
CA PHE A 357 29.60 -16.10 -33.76
C PHE A 357 29.45 -17.52 -33.18
N PRO A 358 28.84 -18.46 -33.94
CA PRO A 358 28.58 -19.82 -33.42
C PRO A 358 29.79 -20.57 -32.93
N GLY A 359 31.00 -20.20 -33.43
CA GLY A 359 32.27 -20.81 -33.01
C GLY A 359 32.67 -20.59 -31.55
N ILE A 360 31.98 -19.65 -30.84
CA ILE A 360 32.23 -19.44 -29.40
C ILE A 360 31.36 -20.36 -28.51
N LYS A 361 30.31 -20.99 -29.09
CA LYS A 361 29.47 -21.93 -28.37
C LYS A 361 30.18 -23.25 -28.15
N SER A 362 30.06 -23.78 -26.95
CA SER A 362 30.63 -25.08 -26.57
C SER A 362 29.80 -25.73 -25.46
N ASP A 363 29.56 -27.03 -25.56
CA ASP A 363 28.87 -27.83 -24.55
C ASP A 363 29.47 -27.72 -23.14
N ASN A 364 30.78 -27.48 -23.07
CA ASN A 364 31.54 -27.33 -21.83
C ASN A 364 32.05 -25.88 -21.63
N GLY A 365 31.42 -24.91 -22.28
CA GLY A 365 31.79 -23.51 -22.24
C GLY A 365 30.56 -22.60 -22.35
N ILE A 366 30.60 -21.67 -23.30
CA ILE A 366 29.57 -20.66 -23.50
C ILE A 366 28.39 -21.26 -24.27
N ASP A 367 27.19 -21.16 -23.71
CA ASP A 367 25.91 -21.45 -24.38
C ASP A 367 25.29 -20.16 -24.95
N VAL A 368 25.22 -19.12 -24.11
CA VAL A 368 24.67 -17.82 -24.48
C VAL A 368 25.62 -16.71 -24.00
N LEU A 369 25.95 -15.80 -24.88
CA LEU A 369 26.60 -14.53 -24.55
C LEU A 369 25.81 -13.42 -25.24
N LYS A 370 25.19 -12.54 -24.43
CA LYS A 370 24.40 -11.42 -24.92
C LYS A 370 24.81 -10.14 -24.23
N ALA A 371 24.92 -9.07 -24.99
CA ALA A 371 25.19 -7.72 -24.50
C ALA A 371 24.00 -6.81 -24.85
N THR A 372 23.66 -5.89 -23.95
CA THR A 372 22.60 -4.89 -24.14
C THR A 372 23.09 -3.50 -23.77
N VAL A 373 22.65 -2.50 -24.53
CA VAL A 373 22.87 -1.08 -24.23
C VAL A 373 21.55 -0.36 -24.41
N ASN A 374 21.12 0.38 -23.38
CA ASN A 374 19.84 1.12 -23.41
C ASN A 374 20.05 2.56 -22.95
N VAL A 375 19.34 3.48 -23.57
CA VAL A 375 19.21 4.87 -23.13
C VAL A 375 17.74 5.22 -23.20
N THR A 376 17.15 5.57 -22.05
CA THR A 376 15.71 5.85 -21.95
C THR A 376 15.48 7.11 -21.13
N LYS A 377 14.71 8.03 -21.68
CA LYS A 377 14.15 9.16 -20.95
C LYS A 377 12.74 8.78 -20.50
N THR A 378 12.37 9.09 -19.27
CA THR A 378 11.00 8.95 -18.75
C THR A 378 10.54 10.28 -18.18
N GLY A 379 9.24 10.59 -18.35
CA GLY A 379 8.62 11.78 -17.77
C GLY A 379 7.67 11.40 -16.63
N ASN A 380 7.56 12.26 -15.64
CA ASN A 380 6.63 12.13 -14.52
C ASN A 380 5.90 13.45 -14.29
N ASP A 381 4.60 13.37 -13.98
CA ASP A 381 3.76 14.51 -13.64
C ASP A 381 3.61 14.65 -12.12
N PRO A 382 3.31 15.87 -11.63
CA PRO A 382 3.13 16.14 -10.21
C PRO A 382 1.83 15.54 -9.67
N GLU A 383 1.68 15.62 -8.36
CA GLU A 383 0.42 15.35 -7.67
C GLU A 383 -0.68 16.33 -8.11
N VAL A 384 -1.94 15.94 -7.89
CA VAL A 384 -3.09 16.83 -8.12
C VAL A 384 -2.97 18.10 -7.25
N PHE A 385 -3.41 19.24 -7.78
CA PHE A 385 -3.35 20.56 -7.13
C PHE A 385 -1.94 21.15 -6.90
N ALA A 386 -0.87 20.56 -7.42
CA ALA A 386 0.48 21.13 -7.29
C ALA A 386 0.63 22.53 -7.90
N THR A 387 -0.21 22.88 -8.88
CA THR A 387 -0.23 24.18 -9.57
C THR A 387 -1.22 25.18 -8.97
N GLN A 388 -1.91 24.82 -7.86
CA GLN A 388 -2.97 25.64 -7.27
C GLN A 388 -2.72 25.83 -5.78
N GLY A 389 -2.95 27.04 -5.28
CA GLY A 389 -2.97 27.30 -3.84
C GLY A 389 -4.20 26.65 -3.19
N ILE A 390 -3.96 25.81 -2.20
CA ILE A 390 -5.02 25.17 -1.43
C ILE A 390 -5.21 25.90 -0.13
N PHE A 391 -6.46 26.21 0.20
CA PHE A 391 -6.87 26.78 1.47
C PHE A 391 -7.57 25.69 2.29
N SER A 392 -7.27 25.63 3.58
CA SER A 392 -7.92 24.72 4.53
C SER A 392 -8.47 25.50 5.72
N ALA A 393 -9.55 25.01 6.31
CA ALA A 393 -10.01 25.52 7.59
C ALA A 393 -9.02 25.09 8.69
N PRO A 394 -8.39 26.02 9.43
CA PRO A 394 -7.50 25.66 10.53
C PRO A 394 -8.31 25.11 11.72
N ALA A 395 -7.61 24.43 12.64
CA ALA A 395 -8.23 23.96 13.87
C ALA A 395 -8.92 25.11 14.63
N GLY A 396 -10.15 24.85 15.12
CA GLY A 396 -10.98 25.85 15.81
C GLY A 396 -11.87 26.67 14.89
N PHE A 397 -11.88 26.43 13.58
CA PHE A 397 -12.82 27.05 12.65
C PHE A 397 -13.75 26.01 12.00
N PRO A 398 -15.06 26.35 11.77
CA PRO A 398 -15.69 27.65 12.06
C PRO A 398 -15.82 27.89 13.57
N TYR A 399 -15.57 29.11 14.04
CA TYR A 399 -15.84 29.53 15.41
C TYR A 399 -17.23 30.17 15.45
N GLY A 400 -18.20 29.44 15.91
CA GLY A 400 -19.62 29.81 15.77
C GLY A 400 -20.00 29.99 14.30
N SER A 401 -20.37 31.22 13.89
CA SER A 401 -20.67 31.57 12.51
C SER A 401 -19.47 32.14 11.73
N LEU A 402 -18.29 32.24 12.37
CA LEU A 402 -17.11 32.82 11.75
C LEU A 402 -16.31 31.68 11.05
N THR A 403 -16.12 31.86 9.75
CA THR A 403 -15.25 31.00 8.95
C THR A 403 -13.82 31.55 8.92
N GLY A 404 -12.84 30.67 8.96
CA GLY A 404 -11.42 31.01 8.78
C GLY A 404 -10.80 30.05 7.78
N LEU A 405 -9.92 30.59 6.92
CA LEU A 405 -9.14 29.81 5.99
C LEU A 405 -7.66 30.15 6.17
N SER A 406 -6.80 29.16 6.17
CA SER A 406 -5.35 29.32 6.11
C SER A 406 -4.83 28.81 4.77
N GLN A 407 -3.88 29.50 4.21
CA GLN A 407 -3.13 29.05 3.05
C GLN A 407 -2.21 27.91 3.48
N GLY A 408 -2.10 26.86 2.66
CA GLY A 408 -1.12 25.80 2.86
C GLY A 408 0.31 26.33 2.82
N SER A 409 1.25 25.59 3.39
CA SER A 409 2.68 25.94 3.42
C SER A 409 3.39 25.76 2.07
N ARG A 410 2.72 25.17 1.08
CA ARG A 410 3.26 24.93 -0.27
C ARG A 410 2.88 26.10 -1.18
N ASP A 411 3.86 26.75 -1.77
CA ASP A 411 3.63 27.74 -2.83
C ASP A 411 3.40 26.99 -4.16
N PRO A 412 2.26 27.24 -4.84
CA PRO A 412 1.99 26.64 -6.13
C PRO A 412 2.84 27.28 -7.22
N ASP A 413 3.42 26.46 -8.10
CA ASP A 413 4.06 26.97 -9.32
C ASP A 413 3.11 26.85 -10.52
N ILE A 414 2.63 28.00 -11.01
CA ILE A 414 1.76 28.07 -12.18
C ILE A 414 2.48 27.73 -13.49
N ASN A 415 3.82 27.65 -13.49
CA ASN A 415 4.65 27.29 -14.64
C ASN A 415 5.33 25.92 -14.46
N LEU A 416 4.82 25.10 -13.56
CA LEU A 416 5.38 23.81 -13.22
C LEU A 416 5.64 22.95 -14.47
N ASN A 417 6.83 22.37 -14.56
CA ASN A 417 7.23 21.46 -15.61
C ASN A 417 7.17 20.00 -15.13
N PRO A 418 7.06 19.01 -16.04
CA PRO A 418 7.19 17.60 -15.68
C PRO A 418 8.64 17.29 -15.27
N GLU A 419 8.80 16.36 -14.35
CA GLU A 419 10.10 15.79 -14.02
C GLU A 419 10.57 14.83 -15.11
N PHE A 420 11.88 14.78 -15.36
CA PHE A 420 12.46 13.82 -16.29
C PHE A 420 13.58 13.01 -15.64
N THR A 421 13.58 11.72 -15.94
CA THR A 421 14.69 10.82 -15.56
C THR A 421 15.31 10.22 -16.82
N LEU A 422 16.60 10.44 -17.02
CA LEU A 422 17.42 9.83 -18.06
C LEU A 422 18.16 8.63 -17.47
N SER A 423 17.86 7.43 -17.97
CA SER A 423 18.54 6.18 -17.61
C SER A 423 19.46 5.72 -18.75
N LYS A 424 20.67 5.31 -18.40
CA LYS A 424 21.64 4.68 -19.29
C LYS A 424 22.03 3.35 -18.69
N GLU A 425 21.96 2.28 -19.48
CA GLU A 425 22.17 0.93 -18.98
C GLU A 425 23.05 0.13 -19.93
N VAL A 426 23.96 -0.66 -19.37
CA VAL A 426 24.76 -1.67 -20.09
C VAL A 426 24.61 -2.99 -19.35
N GLY A 427 24.17 -4.02 -20.07
CA GLY A 427 23.94 -5.35 -19.51
C GLY A 427 24.71 -6.43 -20.24
N VAL A 428 25.08 -7.48 -19.51
CA VAL A 428 25.66 -8.71 -20.03
C VAL A 428 24.93 -9.90 -19.44
N GLU A 429 24.53 -10.82 -20.30
CA GLU A 429 23.97 -12.13 -19.94
C GLU A 429 24.92 -13.21 -20.46
N LEU A 430 25.37 -14.07 -19.57
CA LEU A 430 26.27 -15.19 -19.86
C LEU A 430 25.68 -16.48 -19.31
N SER A 431 25.51 -17.48 -20.17
CA SER A 431 25.11 -18.83 -19.79
C SER A 431 26.21 -19.82 -20.19
N LEU A 432 26.57 -20.68 -19.27
CA LEU A 432 27.69 -21.64 -19.38
C LEU A 432 27.26 -23.06 -19.04
N PHE A 433 27.96 -24.05 -19.61
CA PHE A 433 27.87 -25.46 -19.23
C PHE A 433 26.46 -26.04 -19.39
N ARG A 434 25.83 -25.83 -20.56
CA ARG A 434 24.42 -26.23 -20.81
C ARG A 434 23.45 -25.59 -19.82
N SER A 435 23.61 -24.28 -19.64
CA SER A 435 22.81 -23.44 -18.75
C SER A 435 22.82 -23.84 -17.26
N ARG A 436 23.90 -24.52 -16.83
CA ARG A 436 24.08 -24.85 -15.40
C ARG A 436 24.58 -23.68 -14.58
N LEU A 437 25.25 -22.72 -15.22
CA LEU A 437 25.68 -21.48 -14.61
C LEU A 437 25.22 -20.32 -15.47
N THR A 438 24.46 -19.41 -14.88
CA THR A 438 23.99 -18.18 -15.53
C THR A 438 24.45 -16.97 -14.75
N PHE A 439 25.03 -16.00 -15.43
CA PHE A 439 25.43 -14.71 -14.88
C PHE A 439 24.68 -13.60 -15.63
N ASN A 440 24.00 -12.72 -14.87
CA ASN A 440 23.33 -11.53 -15.37
C ASN A 440 23.89 -10.32 -14.62
N GLY A 441 24.57 -9.42 -15.33
CA GLY A 441 25.13 -8.20 -14.78
C GLY A 441 24.61 -6.98 -15.53
N THR A 442 24.14 -5.96 -14.80
CA THR A 442 23.70 -4.69 -15.38
C THR A 442 24.32 -3.54 -14.60
N TYR A 443 25.00 -2.66 -15.31
CA TYR A 443 25.41 -1.36 -14.81
C TYR A 443 24.46 -0.29 -15.34
N TYR A 444 23.97 0.57 -14.44
CA TYR A 444 23.08 1.65 -14.83
C TYR A 444 23.45 2.97 -14.15
N GLN A 445 23.12 4.06 -14.83
CA GLN A 445 23.22 5.42 -14.33
C GLN A 445 21.90 6.15 -14.61
N THR A 446 21.32 6.77 -13.58
CA THR A 446 20.11 7.57 -13.71
C THR A 446 20.36 9.02 -13.27
N ASN A 447 19.85 9.97 -14.06
CA ASN A 447 19.87 11.39 -13.75
C ASN A 447 18.45 11.93 -13.80
N SER A 448 17.97 12.50 -12.70
CA SER A 448 16.66 13.17 -12.63
C SER A 448 16.85 14.68 -12.69
N THR A 449 16.05 15.35 -13.51
CA THR A 449 16.03 16.79 -13.71
C THR A 449 14.63 17.35 -13.49
N ASP A 450 14.54 18.64 -13.23
CA ASP A 450 13.28 19.35 -13.01
C ASP A 450 12.44 18.73 -11.88
N GLN A 451 13.12 18.28 -10.81
CA GLN A 451 12.49 17.62 -9.68
C GLN A 451 11.51 18.58 -8.97
N ILE A 452 10.31 18.08 -8.71
CA ILE A 452 9.25 18.78 -7.98
C ILE A 452 9.43 18.49 -6.50
N VAL A 453 9.77 19.51 -5.71
CA VAL A 453 10.14 19.41 -4.28
C VAL A 453 9.05 20.02 -3.41
#